data_20c8f6c557f0f2640c47f4a833382dbc
#
_entry.id   20c8f6c557f0f2640c47f4a833382dbc
#
_cell.length_a   1.000
_cell.length_b   1.000
_cell.length_c   1.000
_cell.angle_alpha   90.00
_cell.angle_beta   90.00
_cell.angle_gamma   90.00
#
_symmetry.space_group_name_H-M   'P 1'
#
loop_
_entity.id
_entity.type
_entity.pdbx_description
1 polymer ?
#
loop_
_entity_poly.entity_id
_entity_poly.type
_entity_poly.pdbx_seq_one_letter_code
_entity_poly.pdbx_strand_id
1 'polypeptide(L)'
;DTLLIRPDGTFSQEIVIPGVKNAFFKVHDGKDNPHSYLLYLAPDKSLHVDIVKKQDHIKLVYSGDTGPETDYTNIHRETVTLSQKFSNNTWRDIPDFDACVKYVDIQLAPVEKALTKVKNQTFVAQEKQGWKKMVEMLYFNYAIAKQQAGVDMRKDKDFMEFVNKINFNDTLQVAAIVPYIDWYVTANPDLYKKDEELPIGAVKIRVLGELTQDQGVRNNISKTLLTAQLFPQMLGADISETIPFVYREFLKISTDPQLREMAVKQLKIIDNTTPGTLAASLRM
;
A
#
# COMPACT_ATOMS: atom_id res chain seq x y z
N ASP A 1 -8.87 -21.57 13.51
CA ASP A 1 -8.76 -23.01 13.81
C ASP A 1 -7.41 -23.29 14.44
N THR A 2 -7.37 -24.25 15.37
CA THR A 2 -6.14 -24.70 16.03
C THR A 2 -5.76 -26.07 15.47
N LEU A 3 -4.51 -26.22 15.02
CA LEU A 3 -3.96 -27.51 14.59
C LEU A 3 -3.45 -28.27 15.80
N LEU A 4 -3.87 -29.52 15.94
CA LEU A 4 -3.39 -30.43 16.98
C LEU A 4 -2.21 -31.24 16.44
N ILE A 5 -1.07 -31.16 17.13
CA ILE A 5 0.12 -31.95 16.81
C ILE A 5 -0.07 -33.33 17.45
N ARG A 6 0.06 -34.38 16.64
CA ARG A 6 0.00 -35.78 17.08
C ARG A 6 1.24 -36.16 17.90
N PRO A 7 1.20 -37.30 18.65
CA PRO A 7 2.36 -37.74 19.43
C PRO A 7 3.65 -37.98 18.60
N ASP A 8 3.50 -38.28 17.29
CA ASP A 8 4.62 -38.46 16.37
C ASP A 8 5.18 -37.12 15.82
N GLY A 9 4.64 -35.98 16.29
CA GLY A 9 5.06 -34.65 15.85
C GLY A 9 4.41 -34.19 14.54
N THR A 10 3.49 -34.96 13.94
CA THR A 10 2.80 -34.60 12.70
C THR A 10 1.48 -33.87 12.96
N PHE A 11 1.00 -33.14 11.99
CA PHE A 11 -0.36 -32.61 11.93
C PHE A 11 -0.90 -32.68 10.50
N SER A 12 -2.22 -32.69 10.37
CA SER A 12 -2.89 -32.67 9.07
C SER A 12 -4.24 -32.00 9.22
N GLN A 13 -4.57 -31.13 8.32
CA GLN A 13 -5.86 -30.44 8.24
C GLN A 13 -6.32 -30.36 6.80
N GLU A 14 -7.54 -30.82 6.54
CA GLU A 14 -8.24 -30.54 5.29
C GLU A 14 -9.01 -29.23 5.42
N ILE A 15 -8.85 -28.32 4.45
CA ILE A 15 -9.48 -27.02 4.44
C ILE A 15 -10.20 -26.84 3.11
N VAL A 16 -11.52 -26.70 3.15
CA VAL A 16 -12.33 -26.39 1.96
C VAL A 16 -12.30 -24.89 1.73
N ILE A 17 -11.82 -24.48 0.56
CA ILE A 17 -11.75 -23.06 0.16
C ILE A 17 -12.39 -22.87 -1.23
N PRO A 18 -13.19 -21.81 -1.44
CA PRO A 18 -13.86 -21.56 -2.72
C PRO A 18 -12.93 -21.03 -3.82
N GLY A 19 -11.71 -20.66 -3.48
CA GLY A 19 -10.72 -20.08 -4.38
C GLY A 19 -9.37 -19.90 -3.72
N VAL A 20 -8.40 -19.37 -4.46
CA VAL A 20 -7.06 -19.06 -3.94
C VAL A 20 -7.14 -18.00 -2.85
N LYS A 21 -6.42 -18.22 -1.75
CA LYS A 21 -6.29 -17.25 -0.67
C LYS A 21 -4.97 -17.38 0.09
N ASN A 22 -4.53 -16.28 0.69
CA ASN A 22 -3.50 -16.29 1.73
C ASN A 22 -4.14 -16.46 3.11
N ALA A 23 -3.55 -17.32 3.94
CA ALA A 23 -3.98 -17.54 5.32
C ALA A 23 -2.80 -17.31 6.27
N PHE A 24 -3.09 -16.80 7.48
CA PHE A 24 -2.06 -16.69 8.51
C PHE A 24 -1.90 -18.01 9.23
N PHE A 25 -0.66 -18.47 9.35
CA PHE A 25 -0.24 -19.60 10.15
C PHE A 25 0.61 -19.08 11.33
N LYS A 26 0.17 -19.35 12.55
CA LYS A 26 0.87 -18.89 13.76
C LYS A 26 1.50 -20.07 14.47
N VAL A 27 2.79 -19.96 14.78
CA VAL A 27 3.52 -20.96 15.55
C VAL A 27 3.83 -20.35 16.92
N HIS A 28 3.35 -21.00 17.98
CA HIS A 28 3.63 -20.63 19.35
C HIS A 28 4.77 -21.52 19.89
N ASP A 29 5.88 -20.91 20.28
CA ASP A 29 7.05 -21.59 20.82
C ASP A 29 7.10 -21.59 22.37
N GLY A 30 5.99 -21.17 23.00
CA GLY A 30 5.88 -21.00 24.45
C GLY A 30 6.38 -19.63 24.94
N LYS A 31 6.82 -18.74 24.05
CA LYS A 31 7.10 -17.32 24.31
C LYS A 31 5.88 -16.46 23.97
N ASP A 32 5.77 -15.28 24.55
CA ASP A 32 4.57 -14.42 24.46
C ASP A 32 4.22 -13.94 23.04
N ASN A 33 5.16 -13.97 22.08
CA ASN A 33 4.92 -13.52 20.71
C ASN A 33 4.95 -14.68 19.71
N PRO A 34 3.78 -15.05 19.13
CA PRO A 34 3.75 -16.08 18.11
C PRO A 34 4.43 -15.61 16.80
N HIS A 35 5.21 -16.51 16.22
CA HIS A 35 5.71 -16.30 14.86
C HIS A 35 4.56 -16.46 13.86
N SER A 36 4.36 -15.48 13.00
CA SER A 36 3.28 -15.45 12.02
C SER A 36 3.82 -15.59 10.60
N TYR A 37 3.30 -16.54 9.85
CA TYR A 37 3.66 -16.87 8.49
C TYR A 37 2.43 -16.77 7.58
N LEU A 38 2.64 -16.58 6.28
CA LEU A 38 1.59 -16.65 5.27
C LEU A 38 1.63 -18.01 4.58
N LEU A 39 0.47 -18.64 4.39
CA LEU A 39 0.30 -19.82 3.58
C LEU A 39 -0.50 -19.45 2.33
N TYR A 40 0.03 -19.77 1.16
CA TYR A 40 -0.71 -19.67 -0.09
C TYR A 40 -1.51 -20.96 -0.29
N LEU A 41 -2.82 -20.85 -0.22
CA LEU A 41 -3.75 -21.97 -0.32
C LEU A 41 -4.53 -21.89 -1.64
N ALA A 42 -4.62 -23.02 -2.35
CA ALA A 42 -5.39 -23.14 -3.58
C ALA A 42 -6.30 -24.38 -3.50
N PRO A 43 -7.52 -24.37 -4.13
CA PRO A 43 -8.39 -25.53 -4.18
C PRO A 43 -7.68 -26.74 -4.78
N ASP A 44 -7.95 -27.93 -4.22
CA ASP A 44 -7.43 -29.21 -4.68
C ASP A 44 -5.89 -29.30 -4.74
N LYS A 45 -5.22 -28.52 -3.89
CA LYS A 45 -3.76 -28.47 -3.79
C LYS A 45 -3.26 -28.82 -2.40
N SER A 46 -2.14 -29.51 -2.35
CA SER A 46 -1.42 -29.83 -1.11
C SER A 46 -0.38 -28.77 -0.77
N LEU A 47 -0.24 -28.53 0.54
CA LEU A 47 0.86 -27.76 1.11
C LEU A 47 1.42 -28.53 2.28
N HIS A 48 2.72 -28.83 2.28
CA HIS A 48 3.43 -29.42 3.41
C HIS A 48 4.26 -28.34 4.08
N VAL A 49 4.24 -28.34 5.42
CA VAL A 49 4.96 -27.37 6.25
C VAL A 49 5.76 -28.12 7.28
N ASP A 50 7.08 -28.09 7.16
CA ASP A 50 7.99 -28.63 8.16
C ASP A 50 8.43 -27.52 9.10
N ILE A 51 8.20 -27.71 10.41
CA ILE A 51 8.59 -26.78 11.45
C ILE A 51 9.93 -27.22 12.01
N VAL A 52 10.99 -26.51 11.69
CA VAL A 52 12.34 -26.81 12.13
C VAL A 52 12.76 -25.83 13.21
N LYS A 53 12.87 -26.31 14.46
CA LYS A 53 13.38 -25.52 15.57
C LYS A 53 14.90 -25.68 15.66
N LYS A 54 15.64 -24.57 15.54
CA LYS A 54 17.10 -24.50 15.76
C LYS A 54 17.39 -23.48 16.84
N GLN A 55 17.83 -23.93 18.02
CA GLN A 55 18.08 -23.08 19.19
C GLN A 55 16.87 -22.16 19.46
N ASP A 56 17.03 -20.84 19.25
CA ASP A 56 15.98 -19.85 19.51
C ASP A 56 15.20 -19.43 18.23
N HIS A 57 15.43 -20.09 17.10
CA HIS A 57 14.76 -19.74 15.84
C HIS A 57 13.88 -20.87 15.33
N ILE A 58 12.65 -20.52 14.94
CA ILE A 58 11.75 -21.39 14.19
C ILE A 58 11.90 -21.04 12.70
N LYS A 59 12.21 -22.06 11.91
CA LYS A 59 12.22 -21.98 10.45
C LYS A 59 11.13 -22.89 9.91
N LEU A 60 10.34 -22.38 8.96
CA LEU A 60 9.42 -23.19 8.18
C LEU A 60 10.03 -23.54 6.83
N VAL A 61 9.79 -24.77 6.40
CA VAL A 61 10.16 -25.26 5.07
C VAL A 61 8.88 -25.70 4.39
N TYR A 62 8.64 -25.21 3.19
CA TYR A 62 7.40 -25.45 2.47
C TYR A 62 7.65 -26.37 1.28
N SER A 63 6.73 -27.32 1.08
CA SER A 63 6.75 -28.25 -0.06
C SER A 63 5.31 -28.62 -0.46
N GLY A 64 5.14 -29.48 -1.47
CA GLY A 64 3.85 -29.78 -2.06
C GLY A 64 3.51 -28.83 -3.21
N ASP A 65 2.24 -28.86 -3.64
CA ASP A 65 1.79 -28.17 -4.85
C ASP A 65 1.92 -26.65 -4.78
N THR A 66 1.71 -26.05 -3.58
CA THR A 66 1.76 -24.61 -3.35
C THR A 66 2.93 -24.18 -2.43
N GLY A 67 3.88 -25.07 -2.23
CA GLY A 67 5.09 -24.78 -1.43
C GLY A 67 5.92 -23.62 -1.98
N PRO A 68 6.25 -23.58 -3.28
CA PRO A 68 7.01 -22.48 -3.88
C PRO A 68 6.33 -21.12 -3.78
N GLU A 69 5.01 -21.04 -3.97
CA GLU A 69 4.22 -19.82 -3.81
C GLU A 69 4.23 -19.34 -2.36
N THR A 70 4.11 -20.28 -1.42
CA THR A 70 4.16 -20.00 0.03
C THR A 70 5.54 -19.47 0.44
N ASP A 71 6.63 -20.10 -0.03
CA ASP A 71 8.00 -19.67 0.21
C ASP A 71 8.24 -18.25 -0.33
N TYR A 72 7.85 -18.01 -1.58
CA TYR A 72 7.91 -16.70 -2.21
C TYR A 72 7.16 -15.63 -1.39
N THR A 73 5.92 -15.90 -1.01
CA THR A 73 5.08 -14.94 -0.28
C THR A 73 5.70 -14.53 1.06
N ASN A 74 6.32 -15.47 1.78
CA ASN A 74 7.00 -15.17 3.04
C ASN A 74 8.30 -14.39 2.82
N ILE A 75 9.12 -14.77 1.84
CA ILE A 75 10.35 -14.04 1.50
C ILE A 75 10.01 -12.61 1.06
N HIS A 76 8.97 -12.43 0.23
CA HIS A 76 8.50 -11.11 -0.17
C HIS A 76 8.07 -10.26 1.04
N ARG A 77 7.24 -10.82 1.92
CA ARG A 77 6.77 -10.15 3.13
C ARG A 77 7.93 -9.74 4.05
N GLU A 78 8.88 -10.63 4.31
CA GLU A 78 10.05 -10.36 5.14
C GLU A 78 10.95 -9.29 4.52
N THR A 79 11.14 -9.33 3.20
CA THR A 79 12.02 -8.39 2.51
C THR A 79 11.40 -7.00 2.37
N VAL A 80 10.11 -6.90 2.07
CA VAL A 80 9.45 -5.63 1.73
C VAL A 80 8.65 -5.07 2.90
N THR A 81 7.78 -5.89 3.52
CA THR A 81 6.78 -5.41 4.47
C THR A 81 7.34 -5.27 5.89
N LEU A 82 8.12 -6.24 6.35
CA LEU A 82 8.63 -6.30 7.73
C LEU A 82 10.04 -5.73 7.86
N SER A 83 10.71 -5.45 6.75
CA SER A 83 12.10 -4.99 6.75
C SER A 83 12.20 -3.50 7.01
N GLN A 84 13.22 -3.11 7.78
CA GLN A 84 13.64 -1.71 7.94
C GLN A 84 14.48 -1.21 6.75
N LYS A 85 14.77 -2.06 5.77
CA LYS A 85 15.61 -1.74 4.60
C LYS A 85 15.06 -0.62 3.74
N PHE A 86 13.73 -0.45 3.73
CA PHE A 86 13.03 0.60 2.98
C PHE A 86 12.45 1.68 3.89
N SER A 87 13.12 1.94 5.03
CA SER A 87 12.72 3.02 5.96
C SER A 87 13.23 4.39 5.51
N ASN A 88 12.61 5.45 6.02
CA ASN A 88 13.03 6.82 5.74
C ASN A 88 14.49 7.07 6.11
N ASN A 89 14.99 6.47 7.18
CA ASN A 89 16.40 6.62 7.58
C ASN A 89 17.33 6.02 6.55
N THR A 90 17.04 4.81 6.07
CA THR A 90 17.82 4.16 4.99
C THR A 90 17.84 5.03 3.74
N TRP A 91 16.67 5.55 3.33
CA TRP A 91 16.57 6.39 2.13
C TRP A 91 17.42 7.65 2.19
N ARG A 92 17.54 8.27 3.36
CA ARG A 92 18.34 9.49 3.55
C ARG A 92 19.82 9.28 3.28
N ASP A 93 20.34 8.10 3.61
CA ASP A 93 21.75 7.75 3.49
C ASP A 93 22.18 7.40 2.06
N ILE A 94 21.24 7.09 1.17
CA ILE A 94 21.51 6.79 -0.24
C ILE A 94 21.82 8.09 -0.99
N PRO A 95 22.96 8.23 -1.69
CA PRO A 95 23.42 9.53 -2.18
C PRO A 95 22.56 10.13 -3.30
N ASP A 96 22.22 9.33 -4.32
CA ASP A 96 21.51 9.75 -5.53
C ASP A 96 20.54 8.67 -6.03
N PHE A 97 19.80 8.97 -7.10
CA PHE A 97 18.76 8.06 -7.60
C PHE A 97 19.36 6.80 -8.25
N ASP A 98 20.50 6.88 -8.92
CA ASP A 98 21.17 5.69 -9.48
C ASP A 98 21.60 4.71 -8.38
N ALA A 99 22.13 5.22 -7.28
CA ALA A 99 22.42 4.41 -6.10
C ALA A 99 21.16 3.83 -5.46
N CYS A 100 20.04 4.56 -5.49
CA CYS A 100 18.74 4.06 -5.03
C CYS A 100 18.27 2.87 -5.88
N VAL A 101 18.33 2.97 -7.20
CA VAL A 101 17.97 1.88 -8.10
C VAL A 101 18.80 0.63 -7.79
N LYS A 102 20.12 0.76 -7.72
CA LYS A 102 21.02 -0.35 -7.39
C LYS A 102 20.73 -0.95 -6.01
N TYR A 103 20.44 -0.10 -5.03
CA TYR A 103 20.10 -0.56 -3.69
C TYR A 103 18.81 -1.39 -3.70
N VAL A 104 17.76 -0.92 -4.36
CA VAL A 104 16.48 -1.62 -4.48
C VAL A 104 16.68 -2.98 -5.15
N ASP A 105 17.41 -3.04 -6.26
CA ASP A 105 17.69 -4.27 -6.99
C ASP A 105 18.41 -5.30 -6.10
N ILE A 106 19.43 -4.88 -5.36
CA ILE A 106 20.16 -5.77 -4.43
C ILE A 106 19.23 -6.31 -3.34
N GLN A 107 18.40 -5.45 -2.73
CA GLN A 107 17.52 -5.86 -1.65
C GLN A 107 16.40 -6.78 -2.14
N LEU A 108 15.95 -6.63 -3.38
CA LEU A 108 14.86 -7.41 -3.95
C LEU A 108 15.33 -8.73 -4.61
N ALA A 109 16.61 -8.89 -4.88
CA ALA A 109 17.16 -10.10 -5.51
C ALA A 109 16.74 -11.44 -4.86
N PRO A 110 16.63 -11.58 -3.51
CA PRO A 110 16.12 -12.80 -2.89
C PRO A 110 14.69 -13.13 -3.28
N VAL A 111 13.84 -12.10 -3.45
CA VAL A 111 12.43 -12.24 -3.82
C VAL A 111 12.33 -12.67 -5.29
N GLU A 112 13.09 -12.05 -6.19
CA GLU A 112 13.18 -12.48 -7.59
C GLU A 112 13.61 -13.93 -7.71
N LYS A 113 14.66 -14.30 -6.99
CA LYS A 113 15.15 -15.69 -6.94
C LYS A 113 14.08 -16.67 -6.45
N ALA A 114 13.27 -16.28 -5.46
CA ALA A 114 12.17 -17.12 -4.98
C ALA A 114 11.10 -17.29 -6.07
N LEU A 115 10.77 -16.21 -6.79
CA LEU A 115 9.76 -16.26 -7.87
C LEU A 115 10.16 -17.20 -9.02
N THR A 116 11.45 -17.35 -9.30
CA THR A 116 11.93 -18.30 -10.35
C THR A 116 11.62 -19.75 -10.04
N LYS A 117 11.37 -20.12 -8.79
CA LYS A 117 11.02 -21.48 -8.37
C LYS A 117 9.53 -21.80 -8.55
N VAL A 118 8.70 -20.76 -8.70
CA VAL A 118 7.26 -20.91 -8.85
C VAL A 118 6.91 -21.35 -10.27
N LYS A 119 6.18 -22.47 -10.40
CA LYS A 119 5.76 -23.03 -11.69
C LYS A 119 4.39 -22.51 -12.15
N ASN A 120 3.59 -21.98 -11.26
CA ASN A 120 2.27 -21.42 -11.56
C ASN A 120 2.41 -20.12 -12.35
N GLN A 121 2.22 -20.20 -13.67
CA GLN A 121 2.43 -19.06 -14.58
C GLN A 121 1.44 -17.92 -14.32
N THR A 122 0.23 -18.21 -13.88
CA THR A 122 -0.77 -17.17 -13.52
C THR A 122 -0.29 -16.38 -12.31
N PHE A 123 0.19 -17.06 -11.26
CA PHE A 123 0.78 -16.43 -10.10
C PHE A 123 2.00 -15.58 -10.47
N VAL A 124 2.94 -16.17 -11.26
CA VAL A 124 4.15 -15.46 -11.69
C VAL A 124 3.81 -14.19 -12.48
N ALA A 125 2.80 -14.24 -13.37
CA ALA A 125 2.40 -13.08 -14.16
C ALA A 125 1.81 -11.98 -13.27
N GLN A 126 0.95 -12.34 -12.31
CA GLN A 126 0.37 -11.40 -11.34
C GLN A 126 1.44 -10.74 -10.46
N GLU A 127 2.38 -11.54 -9.93
CA GLU A 127 3.47 -11.03 -9.09
C GLU A 127 4.41 -10.11 -9.88
N LYS A 128 4.78 -10.45 -11.11
CA LYS A 128 5.59 -9.57 -11.97
C LYS A 128 4.91 -8.22 -12.26
N GLN A 129 3.59 -8.22 -12.44
CA GLN A 129 2.83 -6.99 -12.61
C GLN A 129 2.82 -6.14 -11.33
N GLY A 130 2.62 -6.79 -10.16
CA GLY A 130 2.69 -6.13 -8.85
C GLY A 130 4.08 -5.59 -8.54
N TRP A 131 5.11 -6.32 -8.96
CA TRP A 131 6.51 -5.97 -8.76
C TRP A 131 6.90 -4.62 -9.33
N LYS A 132 6.58 -4.36 -10.60
CA LYS A 132 6.86 -3.05 -11.23
C LYS A 132 6.28 -1.90 -10.42
N LYS A 133 5.03 -2.03 -10.00
CA LYS A 133 4.33 -1.02 -9.20
C LYS A 133 4.98 -0.80 -7.84
N MET A 134 5.42 -1.87 -7.19
CA MET A 134 6.11 -1.82 -5.92
C MET A 134 7.46 -1.09 -6.03
N VAL A 135 8.25 -1.39 -7.06
CA VAL A 135 9.54 -0.73 -7.32
C VAL A 135 9.33 0.78 -7.56
N GLU A 136 8.36 1.16 -8.39
CA GLU A 136 8.00 2.56 -8.62
C GLU A 136 7.61 3.26 -7.30
N MET A 137 6.82 2.60 -6.45
CA MET A 137 6.47 3.12 -5.11
C MET A 137 7.72 3.31 -4.23
N LEU A 138 8.67 2.38 -4.25
CA LEU A 138 9.92 2.50 -3.48
C LEU A 138 10.76 3.70 -3.94
N TYR A 139 10.81 3.97 -5.24
CA TYR A 139 11.51 5.14 -5.78
C TYR A 139 10.87 6.46 -5.35
N PHE A 140 9.55 6.54 -5.29
CA PHE A 140 8.88 7.71 -4.74
C PHE A 140 9.07 7.86 -3.22
N ASN A 141 9.06 6.76 -2.47
CA ASN A 141 9.37 6.80 -1.04
C ASN A 141 10.78 7.33 -0.78
N TYR A 142 11.76 6.92 -1.58
CA TYR A 142 13.10 7.50 -1.57
C TYR A 142 13.05 9.01 -1.84
N ALA A 143 12.38 9.44 -2.91
CA ALA A 143 12.29 10.86 -3.27
C ALA A 143 11.61 11.69 -2.18
N ILE A 144 10.55 11.18 -1.53
CA ILE A 144 9.88 11.82 -0.39
C ILE A 144 10.87 11.99 0.77
N ALA A 145 11.60 10.93 1.14
CA ALA A 145 12.56 10.98 2.24
C ALA A 145 13.69 11.96 1.98
N LYS A 146 14.20 12.03 0.74
CA LYS A 146 15.19 13.02 0.31
C LYS A 146 14.65 14.45 0.38
N GLN A 147 13.43 14.67 -0.12
CA GLN A 147 12.80 15.98 -0.06
C GLN A 147 12.60 16.45 1.39
N GLN A 148 12.18 15.55 2.29
CA GLN A 148 12.07 15.84 3.73
C GLN A 148 13.41 16.13 4.38
N ALA A 149 14.52 15.60 3.84
CA ALA A 149 15.88 15.90 4.25
C ALA A 149 16.45 17.18 3.61
N GLY A 150 15.65 17.93 2.84
CA GLY A 150 16.04 19.18 2.20
C GLY A 150 16.70 19.04 0.83
N VAL A 151 16.72 17.84 0.25
CA VAL A 151 17.25 17.59 -1.09
C VAL A 151 16.13 17.77 -2.14
N ASP A 152 16.30 18.71 -3.03
CA ASP A 152 15.32 18.97 -4.11
C ASP A 152 15.46 17.93 -5.24
N MET A 153 14.65 16.89 -5.19
CA MET A 153 14.65 15.79 -6.15
C MET A 153 14.24 16.20 -7.57
N ARG A 154 13.66 17.39 -7.77
CA ARG A 154 13.40 17.96 -9.11
C ARG A 154 14.69 18.28 -9.87
N LYS A 155 15.82 18.39 -9.17
CA LYS A 155 17.16 18.64 -9.75
C LYS A 155 17.93 17.37 -10.07
N ASP A 156 17.47 16.21 -9.60
CA ASP A 156 18.05 14.91 -9.92
C ASP A 156 17.55 14.50 -11.33
N LYS A 157 18.46 14.47 -12.29
CA LYS A 157 18.12 14.21 -13.71
C LYS A 157 17.59 12.79 -13.92
N ASP A 158 18.20 11.80 -13.27
CA ASP A 158 17.85 10.40 -13.44
C ASP A 158 16.49 10.10 -12.81
N PHE A 159 16.19 10.70 -11.65
CA PHE A 159 14.88 10.63 -11.06
C PHE A 159 13.81 11.32 -11.94
N MET A 160 14.08 12.49 -12.49
CA MET A 160 13.13 13.17 -13.38
C MET A 160 12.93 12.43 -14.70
N GLU A 161 13.96 11.73 -15.21
CA GLU A 161 13.81 10.86 -16.37
C GLU A 161 12.89 9.67 -16.06
N PHE A 162 13.01 9.08 -14.87
CA PHE A 162 12.09 8.05 -14.37
C PHE A 162 10.65 8.60 -14.29
N VAL A 163 10.44 9.75 -13.66
CA VAL A 163 9.11 10.38 -13.53
C VAL A 163 8.47 10.62 -14.89
N ASN A 164 9.21 11.13 -15.88
CA ASN A 164 8.73 11.44 -17.22
C ASN A 164 8.30 10.20 -18.03
N LYS A 165 8.71 9.00 -17.63
CA LYS A 165 8.31 7.73 -18.26
C LYS A 165 7.00 7.16 -17.72
N ILE A 166 6.45 7.74 -16.65
CA ILE A 166 5.20 7.26 -16.03
C ILE A 166 4.00 7.72 -16.86
N ASN A 167 3.17 6.78 -17.25
CA ASN A 167 1.89 7.07 -17.89
C ASN A 167 0.77 7.18 -16.86
N PHE A 168 0.41 8.39 -16.45
CA PHE A 168 -0.62 8.62 -15.43
C PHE A 168 -2.06 8.32 -15.89
N ASN A 169 -2.27 8.00 -17.17
CA ASN A 169 -3.55 7.54 -17.69
C ASN A 169 -3.64 6.00 -17.75
N ASP A 170 -2.60 5.29 -17.35
CA ASP A 170 -2.61 3.83 -17.30
C ASP A 170 -3.16 3.33 -15.96
N THR A 171 -4.32 2.67 -16.01
CA THR A 171 -4.95 2.05 -14.82
C THR A 171 -4.04 1.03 -14.12
N LEU A 172 -3.06 0.47 -14.82
CA LEU A 172 -2.07 -0.43 -14.23
C LEU A 172 -1.02 0.29 -13.36
N GLN A 173 -0.83 1.60 -13.55
CA GLN A 173 0.13 2.43 -12.80
C GLN A 173 -0.48 3.14 -11.59
N VAL A 174 -1.72 2.85 -11.25
CA VAL A 174 -2.45 3.44 -10.10
C VAL A 174 -1.64 3.42 -8.79
N ALA A 175 -0.87 2.36 -8.54
CA ALA A 175 -0.07 2.23 -7.32
C ALA A 175 1.07 3.26 -7.22
N ALA A 176 1.61 3.73 -8.34
CA ALA A 176 2.66 4.76 -8.37
C ALA A 176 2.09 6.19 -8.25
N ILE A 177 0.81 6.38 -8.57
CA ILE A 177 0.20 7.72 -8.62
C ILE A 177 0.09 8.36 -7.23
N VAL A 178 -0.31 7.62 -6.21
CA VAL A 178 -0.43 8.18 -4.85
C VAL A 178 0.93 8.60 -4.30
N PRO A 179 1.98 7.76 -4.31
CA PRO A 179 3.32 8.18 -3.92
C PRO A 179 3.89 9.32 -4.76
N TYR A 180 3.61 9.35 -6.07
CA TYR A 180 3.97 10.49 -6.91
C TYR A 180 3.31 11.79 -6.41
N ILE A 181 1.99 11.78 -6.15
CA ILE A 181 1.28 12.95 -5.66
C ILE A 181 1.86 13.40 -4.30
N ASP A 182 2.18 12.47 -3.42
CA ASP A 182 2.78 12.75 -2.11
C ASP A 182 4.15 13.43 -2.26
N TRP A 183 5.00 12.92 -3.15
CA TRP A 183 6.27 13.55 -3.48
C TRP A 183 6.06 14.92 -4.14
N TYR A 184 5.21 15.01 -5.16
CA TYR A 184 4.99 16.24 -5.93
C TYR A 184 4.50 17.38 -5.03
N VAL A 185 3.53 17.09 -4.18
CA VAL A 185 2.98 18.07 -3.23
C VAL A 185 4.06 18.50 -2.22
N THR A 186 4.87 17.56 -1.71
CA THR A 186 5.98 17.86 -0.78
C THR A 186 7.08 18.69 -1.46
N ALA A 187 7.38 18.43 -2.72
CA ALA A 187 8.38 19.15 -3.50
C ALA A 187 7.93 20.56 -3.94
N ASN A 188 6.61 20.83 -3.92
CA ASN A 188 6.02 22.08 -4.37
C ASN A 188 5.16 22.74 -3.27
N PRO A 189 5.74 23.21 -2.16
CA PRO A 189 4.98 23.75 -1.03
C PRO A 189 4.17 25.01 -1.37
N ASP A 190 4.50 25.68 -2.47
CA ASP A 190 3.74 26.85 -2.93
C ASP A 190 2.35 26.50 -3.47
N LEU A 191 2.07 25.21 -3.74
CA LEU A 191 0.75 24.76 -4.15
C LEU A 191 -0.33 25.03 -3.10
N TYR A 192 0.04 25.03 -1.79
CA TYR A 192 -0.93 25.34 -0.73
C TYR A 192 -0.91 26.80 -0.31
N LYS A 193 0.11 27.57 -0.69
CA LYS A 193 0.22 28.98 -0.33
C LYS A 193 -0.56 29.89 -1.29
N LYS A 194 -0.82 29.41 -2.51
CA LYS A 194 -1.47 30.20 -3.56
C LYS A 194 -2.98 30.34 -3.38
N ASP A 195 -3.62 29.38 -2.77
CA ASP A 195 -5.07 29.35 -2.62
C ASP A 195 -5.45 29.19 -1.16
N GLU A 196 -5.61 30.33 -0.45
CA GLU A 196 -6.30 30.41 0.84
C GLU A 196 -6.30 29.10 1.67
N GLU A 197 -5.14 28.69 2.19
CA GLU A 197 -5.00 27.64 3.22
C GLU A 197 -5.71 26.31 2.94
N LEU A 198 -5.68 25.83 1.70
CA LEU A 198 -6.24 24.51 1.41
C LEU A 198 -5.53 23.41 2.19
N PRO A 199 -6.26 22.52 2.85
CA PRO A 199 -5.67 21.36 3.50
C PRO A 199 -4.94 20.46 2.49
N ILE A 200 -3.83 19.86 2.92
CA ILE A 200 -2.97 19.00 2.07
C ILE A 200 -3.75 17.90 1.33
N GLY A 201 -4.78 17.34 1.95
CA GLY A 201 -5.65 16.34 1.32
C GLY A 201 -6.43 16.88 0.14
N ALA A 202 -6.93 18.12 0.22
CA ALA A 202 -7.61 18.79 -0.88
C ALA A 202 -6.65 19.10 -2.02
N VAL A 203 -5.43 19.57 -1.69
CA VAL A 203 -4.37 19.81 -2.69
C VAL A 203 -4.01 18.52 -3.44
N LYS A 204 -3.88 17.39 -2.75
CA LYS A 204 -3.60 16.09 -3.40
C LYS A 204 -4.68 15.69 -4.42
N ILE A 205 -5.95 15.91 -4.09
CA ILE A 205 -7.06 15.62 -5.00
C ILE A 205 -7.05 16.56 -6.20
N ARG A 206 -6.76 17.84 -6.00
CA ARG A 206 -6.60 18.82 -7.09
C ARG A 206 -5.48 18.41 -8.04
N VAL A 207 -4.30 18.07 -7.51
CA VAL A 207 -3.16 17.57 -8.30
C VAL A 207 -3.53 16.32 -9.09
N LEU A 208 -4.29 15.38 -8.51
CA LEU A 208 -4.81 14.23 -9.26
C LEU A 208 -5.65 14.66 -10.47
N GLY A 209 -6.53 15.65 -10.32
CA GLY A 209 -7.36 16.17 -11.41
C GLY A 209 -6.55 16.82 -12.55
N GLU A 210 -5.40 17.40 -12.23
CA GLU A 210 -4.47 17.98 -13.22
C GLU A 210 -3.61 16.91 -13.90
N LEU A 211 -3.22 15.88 -13.15
CA LEU A 211 -2.28 14.84 -13.56
C LEU A 211 -2.85 13.89 -14.61
N THR A 212 -4.12 13.53 -14.51
CA THR A 212 -4.77 12.56 -15.42
C THR A 212 -6.15 13.01 -15.84
N GLN A 213 -6.53 12.72 -17.08
CA GLN A 213 -7.89 12.92 -17.59
C GLN A 213 -8.71 11.60 -17.59
N ASP A 214 -8.08 10.46 -17.36
CA ASP A 214 -8.77 9.18 -17.29
C ASP A 214 -9.68 9.11 -16.05
N GLN A 215 -10.99 8.92 -16.28
CA GLN A 215 -11.99 8.93 -15.22
C GLN A 215 -11.91 7.69 -14.31
N GLY A 216 -11.50 6.54 -14.85
CA GLY A 216 -11.29 5.33 -14.09
C GLY A 216 -10.15 5.50 -13.08
N VAL A 217 -9.02 6.08 -13.54
CA VAL A 217 -7.88 6.44 -12.68
C VAL A 217 -8.30 7.47 -11.63
N ARG A 218 -8.96 8.58 -12.03
CA ARG A 218 -9.45 9.61 -11.10
C ARG A 218 -10.33 9.02 -10.00
N ASN A 219 -11.33 8.22 -10.37
CA ASN A 219 -12.27 7.63 -9.42
C ASN A 219 -11.57 6.67 -8.44
N ASN A 220 -10.68 5.82 -8.94
CA ASN A 220 -9.95 4.85 -8.12
C ASN A 220 -8.98 5.53 -7.15
N ILE A 221 -8.15 6.45 -7.65
CA ILE A 221 -7.17 7.16 -6.80
C ILE A 221 -7.85 8.09 -5.81
N SER A 222 -8.89 8.83 -6.22
CA SER A 222 -9.60 9.71 -5.29
C SER A 222 -10.30 8.94 -4.17
N LYS A 223 -10.81 7.73 -4.44
CA LYS A 223 -11.31 6.83 -3.39
C LYS A 223 -10.22 6.49 -2.38
N THR A 224 -9.02 6.14 -2.85
CA THR A 224 -7.87 5.85 -1.98
C THR A 224 -7.47 7.07 -1.15
N LEU A 225 -7.36 8.24 -1.78
CA LEU A 225 -7.02 9.49 -1.09
C LEU A 225 -8.07 9.88 -0.05
N LEU A 226 -9.37 9.76 -0.38
CA LEU A 226 -10.45 10.01 0.57
C LEU A 226 -10.37 9.07 1.77
N THR A 227 -10.16 7.78 1.54
CA THR A 227 -10.04 6.80 2.63
C THR A 227 -8.86 7.16 3.55
N ALA A 228 -7.72 7.55 2.99
CA ALA A 228 -6.55 7.97 3.77
C ALA A 228 -6.83 9.24 4.60
N GLN A 229 -7.58 10.20 4.06
CA GLN A 229 -7.96 11.43 4.78
C GLN A 229 -9.00 11.19 5.89
N LEU A 230 -9.88 10.19 5.73
CA LEU A 230 -10.88 9.83 6.73
C LEU A 230 -10.30 8.93 7.84
N PHE A 231 -9.16 8.28 7.62
CA PHE A 231 -8.56 7.38 8.59
C PHE A 231 -8.28 8.03 9.97
N PRO A 232 -7.77 9.27 10.09
CA PRO A 232 -7.62 9.94 11.37
C PRO A 232 -8.92 10.09 12.14
N GLN A 233 -10.05 10.37 11.45
CA GLN A 233 -11.38 10.45 12.08
C GLN A 233 -11.82 9.08 12.65
N MET A 234 -11.54 8.00 11.94
CA MET A 234 -11.82 6.64 12.44
C MET A 234 -11.03 6.32 13.72
N LEU A 235 -9.91 7.00 13.94
CA LEU A 235 -9.10 6.92 15.17
C LEU A 235 -9.48 7.99 16.22
N GLY A 236 -10.58 8.72 16.02
CA GLY A 236 -11.07 9.74 16.95
C GLY A 236 -10.43 11.13 16.81
N ALA A 237 -9.65 11.39 15.75
CA ALA A 237 -9.14 12.73 15.48
C ALA A 237 -10.25 13.65 14.94
N ASP A 238 -10.30 14.89 15.41
CA ASP A 238 -11.17 15.92 14.84
C ASP A 238 -10.57 16.45 13.52
N ILE A 239 -11.24 16.14 12.41
CA ILE A 239 -10.87 16.59 11.06
C ILE A 239 -12.01 17.39 10.40
N SER A 240 -12.99 17.84 11.19
CA SER A 240 -14.19 18.54 10.71
C SER A 240 -13.87 19.78 9.88
N GLU A 241 -12.80 20.51 10.23
CA GLU A 241 -12.36 21.71 9.51
C GLU A 241 -11.76 21.42 8.12
N THR A 242 -11.12 20.27 7.92
CA THR A 242 -10.37 19.95 6.70
C THR A 242 -11.20 19.16 5.68
N ILE A 243 -12.08 18.30 6.14
CA ILE A 243 -12.84 17.36 5.31
C ILE A 243 -13.76 18.06 4.29
N PRO A 244 -14.44 19.17 4.59
CA PRO A 244 -15.26 19.84 3.58
C PRO A 244 -14.49 20.24 2.32
N PHE A 245 -13.27 20.72 2.48
CA PHE A 245 -12.40 21.07 1.34
C PHE A 245 -12.03 19.85 0.51
N VAL A 246 -11.71 18.73 1.16
CA VAL A 246 -11.36 17.46 0.48
C VAL A 246 -12.54 16.97 -0.35
N TYR A 247 -13.78 16.96 0.20
CA TYR A 247 -14.96 16.55 -0.56
C TYR A 247 -15.29 17.50 -1.70
N ARG A 248 -15.13 18.82 -1.52
CA ARG A 248 -15.38 19.81 -2.58
C ARG A 248 -14.43 19.61 -3.75
N GLU A 249 -13.13 19.42 -3.50
CA GLU A 249 -12.16 19.12 -4.58
C GLU A 249 -12.46 17.77 -5.23
N PHE A 250 -12.81 16.74 -4.46
CA PHE A 250 -13.24 15.46 -5.00
C PHE A 250 -14.43 15.57 -5.97
N LEU A 251 -15.45 16.36 -5.61
CA LEU A 251 -16.62 16.55 -6.45
C LEU A 251 -16.33 17.25 -7.78
N LYS A 252 -15.21 17.98 -7.89
CA LYS A 252 -14.79 18.62 -9.15
C LYS A 252 -14.22 17.60 -10.15
N ILE A 253 -13.60 16.52 -9.68
CA ILE A 253 -12.86 15.58 -10.53
C ILE A 253 -13.52 14.21 -10.70
N SER A 254 -14.28 13.73 -9.74
CA SER A 254 -14.93 12.42 -9.80
C SER A 254 -16.23 12.43 -10.57
N THR A 255 -16.43 11.40 -11.39
CA THR A 255 -17.71 11.13 -12.10
C THR A 255 -18.46 9.93 -11.55
N ASP A 256 -17.90 9.22 -10.54
CA ASP A 256 -18.55 8.07 -9.91
C ASP A 256 -19.81 8.51 -9.15
N PRO A 257 -21.04 8.09 -9.56
CA PRO A 257 -22.28 8.56 -8.97
C PRO A 257 -22.42 8.21 -7.48
N GLN A 258 -21.96 7.02 -7.08
CA GLN A 258 -22.09 6.55 -5.69
C GLN A 258 -21.15 7.32 -4.76
N LEU A 259 -19.89 7.50 -5.20
CA LEU A 259 -18.92 8.28 -4.43
C LEU A 259 -19.32 9.76 -4.33
N ARG A 260 -19.89 10.32 -5.41
CA ARG A 260 -20.41 11.70 -5.40
C ARG A 260 -21.59 11.88 -4.46
N GLU A 261 -22.55 10.95 -4.50
CA GLU A 261 -23.69 10.97 -3.57
C GLU A 261 -23.23 10.90 -2.11
N MET A 262 -22.28 9.99 -1.82
CA MET A 262 -21.67 9.88 -0.50
C MET A 262 -21.01 11.20 -0.07
N ALA A 263 -20.22 11.84 -0.92
CA ALA A 263 -19.53 13.09 -0.62
C ALA A 263 -20.51 14.24 -0.37
N VAL A 264 -21.57 14.36 -1.18
CA VAL A 264 -22.63 15.37 -1.00
C VAL A 264 -23.38 15.15 0.32
N LYS A 265 -23.70 13.89 0.65
CA LYS A 265 -24.36 13.56 1.92
C LYS A 265 -23.48 13.93 3.13
N GLN A 266 -22.20 13.65 3.07
CA GLN A 266 -21.26 14.00 4.14
C GLN A 266 -21.11 15.52 4.29
N LEU A 267 -21.00 16.27 3.20
CA LEU A 267 -20.96 17.73 3.25
C LEU A 267 -22.21 18.31 3.92
N LYS A 268 -23.40 17.82 3.57
CA LYS A 268 -24.65 18.25 4.22
C LYS A 268 -24.67 17.98 5.73
N ILE A 269 -24.14 16.83 6.16
CA ILE A 269 -24.04 16.50 7.59
C ILE A 269 -23.09 17.49 8.28
N ILE A 270 -21.92 17.75 7.72
CA ILE A 270 -20.94 18.69 8.29
C ILE A 270 -21.52 20.09 8.36
N ASP A 271 -22.09 20.59 7.27
CA ASP A 271 -22.69 21.92 7.22
C ASP A 271 -23.81 22.08 8.26
N ASN A 272 -24.59 21.03 8.57
CA ASN A 272 -25.64 21.03 9.56
C ASN A 272 -25.16 20.86 11.01
N THR A 273 -23.93 20.38 11.22
CA THR A 273 -23.37 20.10 12.55
C THR A 273 -22.29 21.10 12.98
N THR A 274 -21.88 22.00 12.07
CA THR A 274 -20.87 23.03 12.39
C THR A 274 -21.41 23.98 13.47
N PRO A 275 -20.63 24.32 14.51
CA PRO A 275 -21.06 25.27 15.54
C PRO A 275 -21.53 26.59 14.94
N GLY A 276 -22.73 27.07 15.31
CA GLY A 276 -23.37 28.28 14.79
C GLY A 276 -24.40 28.05 13.69
N THR A 277 -24.52 26.83 13.13
CA THR A 277 -25.69 26.48 12.31
C THR A 277 -26.92 26.25 13.21
N LEU A 278 -28.06 26.82 12.81
CA LEU A 278 -29.35 26.55 13.49
C LEU A 278 -29.62 25.04 13.38
N ALA A 279 -29.74 24.38 14.53
CA ALA A 279 -30.24 23.03 14.58
C ALA A 279 -31.56 22.98 13.83
N ALA A 280 -31.70 22.13 12.83
CA ALA A 280 -32.97 21.92 12.17
C ALA A 280 -33.99 21.60 13.26
N SER A 281 -35.00 22.44 13.41
CA SER A 281 -36.04 22.27 14.43
C SER A 281 -36.64 20.89 14.25
N LEU A 282 -36.39 20.00 15.23
CA LEU A 282 -37.14 18.76 15.37
C LEU A 282 -38.61 19.16 15.53
N ARG A 283 -39.37 19.10 14.45
CA ARG A 283 -40.82 19.05 14.53
C ARG A 283 -41.15 17.66 15.05
N MET A 284 -41.49 17.60 16.33
CA MET A 284 -42.20 16.47 16.91
C MET A 284 -43.60 16.37 16.32
#